data_c0286093275ccecd8966711f5a2eac4b
#
_entry.id   c0286093275ccecd8966711f5a2eac4b
#
_cell.length_a   1.000
_cell.length_b   1.000
_cell.length_c   1.000
_cell.angle_alpha   90.00
_cell.angle_beta   90.00
_cell.angle_gamma   90.00
#
_symmetry.space_group_name_H-M   'P 1'
#
loop_
_entity.id
_entity.type
_entity.pdbx_description
1 polymer ?
#
loop_
_entity_poly.entity_id
_entity_poly.type
_entity_poly.pdbx_seq_one_letter_code
_entity_poly.pdbx_strand_id
1 'polypeptide(L)'
;MEHLQYVIEDSTIAYLLGVNNFTNDESAILELVKNSYDAGALHVNISFSGDQLVIADDGQAMDENNIRTAWMHVGKSDKSYEIFDANNRKRVLAGSKGVGRFALARLGNHVMIQTKKDSNAGIIWETDWNSSSMRQDSTKLSVGTTIKISGLREKWGKKKIENLVNFLSKTYNDRAMNISVTHPDFSGDIPFYLPQPVLGVNCLSCI
;
A
#
# COMPACT_ATOMS: atom_id res chain seq x y z
N MET A 1 -30.15 -2.12 -31.01
CA MET A 1 -29.35 -1.04 -30.38
C MET A 1 -28.01 -1.67 -30.01
N GLU A 2 -26.91 -1.14 -30.53
CA GLU A 2 -25.57 -1.64 -30.22
C GLU A 2 -25.08 -0.96 -28.94
N HIS A 3 -24.53 -1.73 -27.99
CA HIS A 3 -23.95 -1.19 -26.75
C HIS A 3 -22.44 -1.05 -26.93
N LEU A 4 -21.94 0.17 -26.91
CA LEU A 4 -20.51 0.48 -26.98
C LEU A 4 -19.94 0.68 -25.57
N GLN A 5 -18.73 0.17 -25.35
CA GLN A 5 -17.98 0.39 -24.10
C GLN A 5 -16.66 1.09 -24.41
N TYR A 6 -16.21 1.92 -23.47
CA TYR A 6 -14.87 2.49 -23.55
C TYR A 6 -13.82 1.41 -23.31
N VAL A 7 -12.79 1.41 -24.13
CA VAL A 7 -11.56 0.62 -23.93
C VAL A 7 -10.45 1.59 -23.59
N ILE A 8 -9.73 1.34 -22.53
CA ILE A 8 -8.65 2.21 -22.06
C ILE A 8 -7.39 1.34 -21.91
N GLU A 9 -6.28 1.80 -22.47
CA GLU A 9 -4.98 1.13 -22.36
C GLU A 9 -4.46 1.15 -20.92
N ASP A 10 -3.83 0.05 -20.47
CA ASP A 10 -3.31 -0.11 -19.10
C ASP A 10 -2.32 1.01 -18.73
N SER A 11 -1.44 1.38 -19.66
CA SER A 11 -0.49 2.48 -19.46
C SER A 11 -1.16 3.84 -19.27
N THR A 12 -2.26 4.08 -19.98
CA THR A 12 -3.05 5.33 -19.83
C THR A 12 -3.73 5.37 -18.48
N ILE A 13 -4.33 4.27 -18.01
CA ILE A 13 -4.91 4.17 -16.67
C ILE A 13 -3.84 4.39 -15.59
N ALA A 14 -2.69 3.71 -15.73
CA ALA A 14 -1.59 3.84 -14.78
C ALA A 14 -1.06 5.28 -14.69
N TYR A 15 -0.97 5.97 -15.82
CA TYR A 15 -0.55 7.38 -15.85
C TYR A 15 -1.59 8.31 -15.19
N LEU A 16 -2.85 8.20 -15.57
CA LEU A 16 -3.90 9.10 -15.08
C LEU A 16 -4.20 8.86 -13.58
N LEU A 17 -4.34 7.62 -13.16
CA LEU A 17 -4.74 7.28 -11.78
C LEU A 17 -3.53 7.12 -10.85
N GLY A 18 -2.33 6.94 -11.39
CA GLY A 18 -1.09 6.82 -10.63
C GLY A 18 -0.25 8.09 -10.69
N VAL A 19 0.48 8.27 -11.80
CA VAL A 19 1.49 9.35 -11.89
C VAL A 19 0.89 10.72 -11.65
N ASN A 20 -0.28 11.02 -12.24
CA ASN A 20 -0.93 12.34 -12.13
C ASN A 20 -1.79 12.52 -10.88
N ASN A 21 -2.28 11.44 -10.29
CA ASN A 21 -3.22 11.52 -9.17
C ASN A 21 -2.52 11.70 -7.81
N PHE A 22 -1.26 11.32 -7.69
CA PHE A 22 -0.50 11.46 -6.45
C PHE A 22 0.43 12.68 -6.52
N THR A 23 0.28 13.59 -5.55
CA THR A 23 1.08 14.83 -5.49
C THR A 23 2.55 14.57 -5.16
N ASN A 24 2.85 13.53 -4.38
CA ASN A 24 4.19 13.11 -3.99
C ASN A 24 4.25 11.60 -3.72
N ASP A 25 5.47 11.08 -3.61
CA ASP A 25 5.72 9.65 -3.44
C ASP A 25 5.36 9.17 -2.03
N GLU A 26 5.46 10.04 -1.02
CA GLU A 26 5.08 9.75 0.35
C GLU A 26 3.57 9.46 0.46
N SER A 27 2.74 10.22 -0.28
CA SER A 27 1.29 9.96 -0.37
C SER A 27 1.00 8.64 -1.06
N ALA A 28 1.77 8.29 -2.09
CA ALA A 28 1.63 6.99 -2.77
C ALA A 28 1.99 5.83 -1.82
N ILE A 29 3.09 5.94 -1.07
CA ILE A 29 3.45 4.93 -0.06
C ILE A 29 2.37 4.83 1.03
N LEU A 30 1.82 5.95 1.51
CA LEU A 30 0.74 5.95 2.49
C LEU A 30 -0.48 5.16 2.00
N GLU A 31 -0.86 5.26 0.72
CA GLU A 31 -1.96 4.46 0.17
C GLU A 31 -1.65 2.95 0.19
N LEU A 32 -0.40 2.55 -0.03
CA LEU A 32 -0.01 1.15 0.09
C LEU A 32 -0.04 0.67 1.54
N VAL A 33 0.42 1.51 2.49
CA VAL A 33 0.29 1.26 3.93
C VAL A 33 -1.18 1.11 4.36
N LYS A 34 -2.07 1.97 3.85
CA LYS A 34 -3.53 1.84 4.09
C LYS A 34 -4.09 0.55 3.51
N ASN A 35 -3.61 0.09 2.35
CA ASN A 35 -4.04 -1.19 1.80
C ASN A 35 -3.63 -2.36 2.70
N SER A 36 -2.43 -2.34 3.28
CA SER A 36 -2.00 -3.32 4.28
C SER A 36 -2.85 -3.26 5.55
N TYR A 37 -3.18 -2.04 6.04
CA TYR A 37 -4.11 -1.86 7.16
C TYR A 37 -5.49 -2.44 6.86
N ASP A 38 -6.02 -2.17 5.67
CA ASP A 38 -7.30 -2.69 5.18
C ASP A 38 -7.28 -4.22 4.98
N ALA A 39 -6.09 -4.82 4.78
CA ALA A 39 -5.89 -6.27 4.77
C ALA A 39 -5.76 -6.87 6.18
N GLY A 40 -5.89 -6.08 7.24
CA GLY A 40 -5.79 -6.54 8.62
C GLY A 40 -4.36 -6.84 9.08
N ALA A 41 -3.34 -6.35 8.38
CA ALA A 41 -1.94 -6.57 8.74
C ALA A 41 -1.63 -6.02 10.14
N LEU A 42 -0.78 -6.73 10.87
CA LEU A 42 -0.22 -6.26 12.14
C LEU A 42 1.15 -5.59 11.95
N HIS A 43 1.85 -5.98 10.89
CA HIS A 43 3.18 -5.46 10.55
C HIS A 43 3.29 -5.12 9.08
N VAL A 44 3.90 -3.98 8.80
CA VAL A 44 4.30 -3.56 7.45
C VAL A 44 5.78 -3.19 7.48
N ASN A 45 6.54 -3.80 6.58
CA ASN A 45 7.95 -3.47 6.39
C ASN A 45 8.15 -2.78 5.05
N ILE A 46 8.74 -1.58 5.08
CA ILE A 46 9.09 -0.79 3.90
C ILE A 46 10.61 -0.78 3.78
N SER A 47 11.16 -1.36 2.72
CA SER A 47 12.61 -1.43 2.55
C SER A 47 13.05 -0.87 1.21
N PHE A 48 14.12 -0.07 1.25
CA PHE A 48 14.75 0.53 0.08
C PHE A 48 16.14 -0.06 -0.12
N SER A 49 16.45 -0.50 -1.32
CA SER A 49 17.77 -1.03 -1.70
C SER A 49 18.07 -0.72 -3.16
N GLY A 50 19.05 0.15 -3.41
CA GLY A 50 19.38 0.58 -4.76
C GLY A 50 18.19 1.21 -5.46
N ASP A 51 17.79 0.62 -6.59
CA ASP A 51 16.65 1.05 -7.42
C ASP A 51 15.36 0.25 -7.12
N GLN A 52 15.22 -0.25 -5.89
CA GLN A 52 14.09 -1.06 -5.47
C GLN A 52 13.46 -0.56 -4.18
N LEU A 53 12.14 -0.59 -4.16
CA LEU A 53 11.30 -0.44 -2.98
C LEU A 53 10.52 -1.75 -2.77
N VAL A 54 10.58 -2.31 -1.57
CA VAL A 54 9.79 -3.47 -1.18
C VAL A 54 8.87 -3.08 -0.03
N ILE A 55 7.60 -3.41 -0.15
CA ILE A 55 6.61 -3.25 0.92
C ILE A 55 6.04 -4.64 1.18
N ALA A 56 6.22 -5.13 2.40
CA ALA A 56 5.76 -6.46 2.81
C ALA A 56 4.85 -6.35 4.03
N ASP A 57 3.73 -7.06 4.01
CA ASP A 57 2.77 -7.12 5.10
C ASP A 57 2.37 -8.56 5.44
N ASP A 58 1.87 -8.76 6.65
CA ASP A 58 1.35 -10.02 7.19
C ASP A 58 -0.19 -10.08 7.19
N GLY A 59 -0.85 -9.24 6.40
CA GLY A 59 -2.31 -9.17 6.31
C GLY A 59 -2.95 -10.30 5.51
N GLN A 60 -4.27 -10.17 5.31
CA GLN A 60 -5.02 -11.06 4.43
C GLN A 60 -4.52 -10.91 3.00
N ALA A 61 -3.92 -11.99 2.51
CA ALA A 61 -3.38 -12.04 1.16
C ALA A 61 -4.48 -12.22 0.11
N MET A 62 -4.11 -12.13 -1.17
CA MET A 62 -4.98 -12.36 -2.31
C MET A 62 -4.78 -13.77 -2.87
N ASP A 63 -5.86 -14.40 -3.31
CA ASP A 63 -5.82 -15.58 -4.15
C ASP A 63 -6.01 -15.20 -5.63
N GLU A 64 -5.94 -16.19 -6.52
CA GLU A 64 -6.11 -15.97 -7.95
C GLU A 64 -7.45 -15.29 -8.31
N ASN A 65 -8.54 -15.69 -7.64
CA ASN A 65 -9.84 -15.07 -7.85
C ASN A 65 -9.84 -13.61 -7.41
N ASN A 66 -9.24 -13.27 -6.27
CA ASN A 66 -9.11 -11.89 -5.81
C ASN A 66 -8.31 -11.03 -6.81
N ILE A 67 -7.23 -11.58 -7.39
CA ILE A 67 -6.47 -10.87 -8.42
C ILE A 67 -7.36 -10.58 -9.63
N ARG A 68 -8.08 -11.59 -10.17
CA ARG A 68 -8.91 -11.43 -11.36
C ARG A 68 -10.11 -10.52 -11.15
N THR A 69 -10.82 -10.66 -10.04
CA THR A 69 -12.14 -10.03 -9.85
C THR A 69 -12.10 -8.71 -9.09
N ALA A 70 -11.07 -8.49 -8.28
CA ALA A 70 -10.93 -7.27 -7.48
C ALA A 70 -9.68 -6.46 -7.87
N TRP A 71 -8.49 -7.10 -7.92
CA TRP A 71 -7.25 -6.39 -8.23
C TRP A 71 -7.23 -5.84 -9.66
N MET A 72 -7.66 -6.60 -10.66
CA MET A 72 -7.71 -6.16 -12.06
C MET A 72 -8.95 -5.31 -12.41
N HIS A 73 -9.92 -5.15 -11.49
CA HIS A 73 -11.11 -4.33 -11.72
C HIS A 73 -10.90 -2.90 -11.22
N VAL A 74 -10.84 -1.94 -12.16
CA VAL A 74 -10.69 -0.51 -11.83
C VAL A 74 -12.02 0.06 -11.35
N GLY A 75 -11.99 0.80 -10.23
CA GLY A 75 -13.17 1.47 -9.69
C GLY A 75 -14.16 0.56 -8.95
N LYS A 76 -13.87 -0.75 -8.86
CA LYS A 76 -14.66 -1.67 -8.05
C LYS A 76 -13.98 -1.87 -6.70
N SER A 77 -14.74 -1.69 -5.63
CA SER A 77 -14.33 -2.04 -4.27
C SER A 77 -15.42 -2.93 -3.68
N ASP A 78 -15.14 -4.21 -3.54
CA ASP A 78 -16.02 -5.18 -2.84
C ASP A 78 -15.72 -5.22 -1.33
N LYS A 79 -14.96 -4.23 -0.82
CA LYS A 79 -14.58 -4.19 0.59
C LYS A 79 -15.81 -3.99 1.46
N SER A 80 -16.01 -4.87 2.45
CA SER A 80 -16.92 -4.62 3.57
C SER A 80 -16.49 -3.34 4.29
N TYR A 81 -17.40 -2.67 4.98
CA TYR A 81 -17.08 -1.44 5.70
C TYR A 81 -16.12 -1.65 6.87
N GLU A 82 -16.03 -2.87 7.36
CA GLU A 82 -15.28 -3.27 8.55
C GLU A 82 -14.61 -4.63 8.35
N ILE A 83 -13.45 -4.79 8.94
CA ILE A 83 -12.75 -6.07 9.05
C ILE A 83 -12.31 -6.33 10.49
N PHE A 84 -11.95 -7.58 10.78
CA PHE A 84 -11.27 -7.97 12.02
C PHE A 84 -9.83 -8.36 11.67
N ASP A 85 -8.87 -7.81 12.41
CA ASP A 85 -7.46 -8.19 12.27
C ASP A 85 -7.16 -9.54 12.96
N ALA A 86 -5.92 -10.03 12.84
CA ALA A 86 -5.51 -11.30 13.44
C ALA A 86 -5.65 -11.34 14.99
N ASN A 87 -5.71 -10.19 15.66
CA ASN A 87 -5.97 -10.06 17.08
C ASN A 87 -7.47 -9.89 17.41
N ASN A 88 -8.36 -10.15 16.44
CA ASN A 88 -9.81 -9.97 16.54
C ASN A 88 -10.23 -8.54 16.89
N ARG A 89 -9.43 -7.53 16.51
CA ARG A 89 -9.79 -6.12 16.68
C ARG A 89 -10.50 -5.63 15.43
N LYS A 90 -11.61 -4.93 15.63
CA LYS A 90 -12.39 -4.31 14.57
C LYS A 90 -11.63 -3.12 13.99
N ARG A 91 -11.53 -3.06 12.67
CA ARG A 91 -10.97 -1.93 11.93
C ARG A 91 -11.99 -1.39 10.94
N VAL A 92 -12.05 -0.07 10.82
CA VAL A 92 -12.81 0.60 9.76
C VAL A 92 -11.88 0.78 8.58
N LEU A 93 -12.32 0.40 7.39
CA LEU A 93 -11.49 0.45 6.19
C LEU A 93 -11.24 1.89 5.75
N ALA A 94 -9.98 2.18 5.38
CA ALA A 94 -9.54 3.49 4.95
C ALA A 94 -9.75 3.74 3.44
N GLY A 95 -9.80 2.68 2.62
CA GLY A 95 -9.89 2.77 1.16
C GLY A 95 -11.23 2.27 0.61
N SER A 96 -11.93 3.11 -0.15
CA SER A 96 -13.25 2.78 -0.74
C SER A 96 -13.31 2.88 -2.27
N LYS A 97 -12.36 3.54 -2.93
CA LYS A 97 -12.47 3.92 -4.35
C LYS A 97 -11.96 2.87 -5.35
N GLY A 98 -11.21 1.87 -4.92
CA GLY A 98 -10.65 0.84 -5.80
C GLY A 98 -9.58 1.35 -6.80
N VAL A 99 -8.97 2.51 -6.54
CA VAL A 99 -7.93 3.13 -7.38
C VAL A 99 -6.57 3.26 -6.68
N GLY A 100 -6.48 3.05 -5.37
CA GLY A 100 -5.26 3.23 -4.57
C GLY A 100 -4.07 2.37 -5.05
N ARG A 101 -4.35 1.23 -5.73
CA ARG A 101 -3.30 0.38 -6.32
C ARG A 101 -2.44 1.10 -7.36
N PHE A 102 -2.96 2.11 -8.02
CA PHE A 102 -2.20 2.89 -9.01
C PHE A 102 -1.15 3.81 -8.36
N ALA A 103 -1.12 3.93 -7.03
CA ALA A 103 0.02 4.48 -6.31
C ALA A 103 1.35 3.81 -6.69
N LEU A 104 1.30 2.51 -7.05
CA LEU A 104 2.45 1.76 -7.55
C LEU A 104 3.05 2.38 -8.82
N ALA A 105 2.21 2.87 -9.75
CA ALA A 105 2.66 3.51 -10.99
C ALA A 105 3.35 4.86 -10.74
N ARG A 106 2.99 5.57 -9.66
CA ARG A 106 3.70 6.76 -9.21
C ARG A 106 5.13 6.43 -8.78
N LEU A 107 5.33 5.29 -8.13
CA LEU A 107 6.59 4.95 -7.49
C LEU A 107 7.61 4.33 -8.46
N GLY A 108 7.18 3.51 -9.43
CA GLY A 108 8.13 2.85 -10.32
C GLY A 108 7.53 2.30 -11.61
N ASN A 109 8.43 1.79 -12.46
CA ASN A 109 8.10 1.35 -13.81
C ASN A 109 7.74 -0.14 -13.89
N HIS A 110 8.18 -0.94 -12.95
CA HIS A 110 7.91 -2.38 -12.88
C HIS A 110 7.48 -2.77 -11.48
N VAL A 111 6.42 -3.56 -11.39
CA VAL A 111 5.85 -4.02 -10.12
C VAL A 111 5.68 -5.53 -10.15
N MET A 112 6.12 -6.18 -9.08
CA MET A 112 5.83 -7.58 -8.78
C MET A 112 5.11 -7.67 -7.43
N ILE A 113 3.99 -8.37 -7.40
CA ILE A 113 3.27 -8.71 -6.16
C ILE A 113 3.37 -10.21 -5.95
N GLN A 114 3.91 -10.59 -4.80
CA GLN A 114 3.90 -11.96 -4.30
C GLN A 114 2.90 -12.01 -3.15
N THR A 115 1.89 -12.87 -3.24
CA THR A 115 0.83 -12.93 -2.24
C THR A 115 0.42 -14.38 -1.99
N LYS A 116 0.15 -14.73 -0.72
CA LYS A 116 -0.23 -16.10 -0.34
C LYS A 116 -1.21 -16.09 0.81
N LYS A 117 -2.40 -16.63 0.59
CA LYS A 117 -3.33 -17.04 1.65
C LYS A 117 -2.87 -18.35 2.29
N ASP A 118 -3.25 -18.56 3.55
CA ASP A 118 -2.76 -19.63 4.42
C ASP A 118 -2.69 -21.01 3.74
N SER A 119 -3.79 -21.50 3.17
CA SER A 119 -3.90 -22.85 2.61
C SER A 119 -3.65 -22.95 1.10
N ASN A 120 -3.44 -21.83 0.40
CA ASN A 120 -3.38 -21.79 -1.06
C ASN A 120 -1.94 -21.75 -1.58
N ALA A 121 -1.76 -22.10 -2.86
CA ALA A 121 -0.53 -21.80 -3.57
C ALA A 121 -0.30 -20.27 -3.59
N GLY A 122 0.95 -19.85 -3.53
CA GLY A 122 1.30 -18.46 -3.71
C GLY A 122 0.99 -18.00 -5.13
N ILE A 123 0.75 -16.72 -5.29
CA ILE A 123 0.50 -16.06 -6.58
C ILE A 123 1.55 -14.97 -6.77
N ILE A 124 2.09 -14.91 -7.99
CA ILE A 124 2.88 -13.79 -8.46
C ILE A 124 2.08 -13.08 -9.55
N TRP A 125 1.87 -11.80 -9.37
CA TRP A 125 1.35 -10.88 -10.37
C TRP A 125 2.41 -9.84 -10.70
N GLU A 126 2.61 -9.55 -11.98
CA GLU A 126 3.63 -8.61 -12.45
C GLU A 126 3.07 -7.69 -13.52
N THR A 127 3.58 -6.45 -13.56
CA THR A 127 3.26 -5.48 -14.61
C THR A 127 4.43 -4.53 -14.89
N ASP A 128 4.55 -4.12 -16.15
CA ASP A 128 5.37 -3.02 -16.64
C ASP A 128 4.51 -1.81 -17.07
N TRP A 129 3.24 -1.83 -16.71
CA TRP A 129 2.18 -0.88 -17.06
C TRP A 129 1.72 -0.92 -18.53
N ASN A 130 2.35 -1.70 -19.40
CA ASN A 130 1.86 -1.99 -20.75
C ASN A 130 1.13 -3.32 -20.79
N SER A 131 1.56 -4.24 -19.96
CA SER A 131 0.97 -5.56 -19.83
C SER A 131 1.05 -6.07 -18.39
N SER A 132 0.14 -6.96 -18.03
CA SER A 132 0.14 -7.63 -16.74
C SER A 132 0.10 -9.14 -16.93
N SER A 133 0.83 -9.86 -16.09
CA SER A 133 0.84 -11.31 -16.07
C SER A 133 0.63 -11.85 -14.66
N MET A 134 0.13 -13.09 -14.57
CA MET A 134 -0.08 -13.77 -13.31
C MET A 134 0.34 -15.23 -13.45
N ARG A 135 1.02 -15.76 -12.41
CA ARG A 135 1.41 -17.18 -12.31
C ARG A 135 1.32 -17.67 -10.87
N GLN A 136 1.22 -18.97 -10.72
CA GLN A 136 1.37 -19.59 -9.39
C GLN A 136 2.84 -19.53 -8.97
N ASP A 137 3.05 -19.35 -7.66
CA ASP A 137 4.37 -19.39 -7.05
C ASP A 137 4.53 -20.71 -6.30
N SER A 138 5.51 -21.51 -6.72
CA SER A 138 5.88 -22.77 -6.07
C SER A 138 6.84 -22.62 -4.90
N THR A 139 7.33 -21.40 -4.63
CA THR A 139 8.23 -21.14 -3.52
C THR A 139 7.48 -21.15 -2.17
N LYS A 140 8.18 -21.48 -1.08
CA LYS A 140 7.61 -21.38 0.26
C LYS A 140 7.49 -19.92 0.65
N LEU A 141 6.39 -19.26 0.27
CA LEU A 141 6.05 -17.93 0.75
C LEU A 141 5.42 -18.02 2.15
N SER A 142 5.70 -17.06 3.00
CA SER A 142 4.89 -16.78 4.18
C SER A 142 3.54 -16.22 3.79
N VAL A 143 2.54 -16.37 4.67
CA VAL A 143 1.23 -15.72 4.51
C VAL A 143 1.42 -14.20 4.50
N GLY A 144 0.67 -13.50 3.65
CA GLY A 144 0.75 -12.04 3.50
C GLY A 144 1.02 -11.61 2.07
N THR A 145 1.36 -10.35 1.91
CA THR A 145 1.64 -9.75 0.60
C THR A 145 2.99 -9.05 0.60
N THR A 146 3.77 -9.28 -0.45
CA THR A 146 5.02 -8.57 -0.71
C THR A 146 4.93 -7.88 -2.07
N ILE A 147 5.08 -6.56 -2.08
CA ILE A 147 5.11 -5.73 -3.27
C ILE A 147 6.55 -5.32 -3.52
N LYS A 148 7.10 -5.64 -4.68
CA LYS A 148 8.42 -5.20 -5.14
C LYS A 148 8.24 -4.23 -6.28
N ILE A 149 8.82 -3.04 -6.15
CA ILE A 149 8.78 -1.98 -7.16
C ILE A 149 10.21 -1.71 -7.60
N SER A 150 10.47 -1.75 -8.89
CA SER A 150 11.78 -1.45 -9.49
C SER A 150 11.66 -0.40 -10.59
N GLY A 151 12.81 0.17 -10.99
CA GLY A 151 12.80 1.34 -11.86
C GLY A 151 12.14 2.51 -11.16
N LEU A 152 12.57 2.81 -9.94
CA LEU A 152 12.00 3.89 -9.14
C LEU A 152 12.10 5.22 -9.89
N ARG A 153 11.01 5.99 -9.93
CA ARG A 153 10.97 7.29 -10.63
C ARG A 153 11.79 8.36 -9.93
N GLU A 154 11.96 8.21 -8.63
CA GLU A 154 12.69 9.16 -7.79
C GLU A 154 13.78 8.46 -6.98
N LYS A 155 14.88 9.15 -6.73
CA LYS A 155 15.94 8.66 -5.85
C LYS A 155 15.56 8.85 -4.39
N TRP A 156 15.72 7.79 -3.60
CA TRP A 156 15.46 7.78 -2.17
C TRP A 156 16.77 7.91 -1.39
N GLY A 157 17.18 9.13 -1.12
CA GLY A 157 18.33 9.43 -0.25
C GLY A 157 17.87 9.71 1.19
N LYS A 158 18.83 9.83 2.10
CA LYS A 158 18.63 10.03 3.55
C LYS A 158 17.52 11.05 3.90
N LYS A 159 17.57 12.25 3.31
CA LYS A 159 16.58 13.31 3.60
C LYS A 159 15.17 12.93 3.16
N LYS A 160 15.01 12.23 2.02
CA LYS A 160 13.71 11.79 1.54
C LYS A 160 13.14 10.70 2.43
N ILE A 161 13.99 9.80 2.96
CA ILE A 161 13.60 8.80 3.95
C ILE A 161 13.18 9.46 5.27
N GLU A 162 13.92 10.43 5.78
CA GLU A 162 13.54 11.20 6.96
C GLU A 162 12.17 11.91 6.79
N ASN A 163 11.93 12.48 5.62
CA ASN A 163 10.65 13.08 5.28
C ASN A 163 9.51 12.04 5.25
N LEU A 164 9.75 10.85 4.66
CA LEU A 164 8.78 9.75 4.66
C LEU A 164 8.44 9.30 6.08
N VAL A 165 9.46 9.08 6.94
CA VAL A 165 9.26 8.68 8.34
C VAL A 165 8.42 9.73 9.07
N ASN A 166 8.77 11.01 8.94
CA ASN A 166 8.03 12.12 9.55
C ASN A 166 6.59 12.23 8.99
N PHE A 167 6.42 12.02 7.70
CA PHE A 167 5.10 12.05 7.08
C PHE A 167 4.22 10.90 7.58
N LEU A 168 4.72 9.68 7.58
CA LEU A 168 3.98 8.50 8.07
C LEU A 168 3.66 8.61 9.56
N SER A 169 4.59 9.08 10.40
CA SER A 169 4.34 9.25 11.83
C SER A 169 3.21 10.22 12.16
N LYS A 170 3.01 11.24 11.31
CA LYS A 170 1.96 12.25 11.49
C LYS A 170 0.62 11.84 10.87
N THR A 171 0.65 11.11 9.77
CA THR A 171 -0.55 10.75 8.99
C THR A 171 -1.12 9.40 9.35
N TYR A 172 -0.27 8.44 9.75
CA TYR A 172 -0.67 7.15 10.26
C TYR A 172 -0.38 7.06 11.76
N ASN A 173 -1.40 7.24 12.59
CA ASN A 173 -1.26 7.24 14.05
C ASN A 173 -2.16 6.19 14.72
N ASP A 174 -2.29 5.02 14.09
CA ASP A 174 -3.03 3.89 14.64
C ASP A 174 -2.05 2.80 15.15
N ARG A 175 -2.18 2.43 16.42
CA ARG A 175 -1.37 1.39 17.08
C ARG A 175 -1.79 -0.04 16.69
N ALA A 176 -2.80 -0.20 15.85
CA ALA A 176 -3.25 -1.52 15.42
C ALA A 176 -2.26 -2.21 14.48
N MET A 177 -1.39 -1.45 13.83
CA MET A 177 -0.38 -1.98 12.90
C MET A 177 0.95 -1.26 13.12
N ASN A 178 2.04 -2.03 13.18
CA ASN A 178 3.39 -1.49 13.27
C ASN A 178 3.99 -1.32 11.86
N ILE A 179 4.66 -0.20 11.62
CA ILE A 179 5.32 0.11 10.37
C ILE A 179 6.82 0.25 10.63
N SER A 180 7.65 -0.50 9.92
CA SER A 180 9.10 -0.36 9.95
C SER A 180 9.63 0.11 8.59
N VAL A 181 10.70 0.91 8.63
CA VAL A 181 11.40 1.38 7.43
C VAL A 181 12.86 0.98 7.51
N THR A 182 13.38 0.42 6.42
CA THR A 182 14.79 0.04 6.25
C THR A 182 15.37 0.69 5.01
N HIS A 183 16.47 1.39 5.18
CA HIS A 183 17.26 2.02 4.12
C HIS A 183 18.74 1.97 4.55
N PRO A 184 19.74 2.01 3.67
CA PRO A 184 21.15 2.07 4.07
C PRO A 184 21.49 3.12 5.14
N ASP A 185 20.79 4.24 5.14
CA ASP A 185 21.00 5.35 6.09
C ASP A 185 19.98 5.41 7.24
N PHE A 186 19.02 4.45 7.32
CA PHE A 186 17.96 4.44 8.33
C PHE A 186 17.40 3.03 8.53
N SER A 187 17.22 2.64 9.78
CA SER A 187 16.49 1.41 10.12
C SER A 187 15.75 1.60 11.45
N GLY A 188 14.45 1.41 11.43
CA GLY A 188 13.62 1.51 12.63
C GLY A 188 12.13 1.57 12.36
N ASP A 189 11.37 1.48 13.44
CA ASP A 189 9.92 1.60 13.42
C ASP A 189 9.49 3.07 13.28
N ILE A 190 8.36 3.30 12.64
CA ILE A 190 7.74 4.62 12.57
C ILE A 190 7.21 4.97 13.96
N PRO A 191 7.70 6.07 14.58
CA PRO A 191 7.25 6.48 15.88
C PRO A 191 5.81 7.01 15.83
N PHE A 192 5.02 6.70 16.86
CA PHE A 192 3.71 7.32 17.03
C PHE A 192 3.86 8.80 17.37
N TYR A 193 3.19 9.64 16.61
CA TYR A 193 3.14 11.07 16.87
C TYR A 193 2.21 11.33 18.06
N LEU A 194 2.79 11.83 19.14
CA LEU A 194 2.03 12.40 20.26
C LEU A 194 1.99 13.92 20.07
N PRO A 195 0.81 14.51 19.77
CA PRO A 195 0.70 15.97 19.71
C PRO A 195 1.17 16.57 21.04
N GLN A 196 2.13 17.48 20.98
CA GLN A 196 2.52 18.26 22.17
C GLN A 196 1.32 19.09 22.59
N PRO A 197 0.90 19.10 23.87
CA PRO A 197 -0.12 20.01 24.33
C PRO A 197 0.34 21.43 24.07
N VAL A 198 -0.47 22.22 23.38
CA VAL A 198 -0.18 23.66 23.22
C VAL A 198 -0.34 24.29 24.60
N LEU A 199 0.80 24.55 25.26
CA LEU A 199 0.83 25.31 26.51
C LEU A 199 0.30 26.72 26.19
N GLY A 200 -0.90 27.06 26.64
CA GLY A 200 -1.43 28.41 26.54
C GLY A 200 -2.88 28.59 26.10
N VAL A 201 -3.65 27.56 25.85
CA VAL A 201 -5.10 27.73 25.74
C VAL A 201 -5.71 27.46 27.10
N ASN A 202 -5.86 28.55 27.90
CA ASN A 202 -6.78 28.52 29.03
C ASN A 202 -8.18 28.24 28.51
N CYS A 203 -8.65 27.02 28.65
CA CYS A 203 -10.06 26.69 28.53
C CYS A 203 -10.79 27.28 29.73
N LEU A 204 -10.96 28.60 29.73
CA LEU A 204 -11.93 29.30 30.57
C LEU A 204 -13.26 29.26 29.80
N SER A 205 -14.04 28.25 30.02
CA SER A 205 -15.51 28.31 30.04
C SER A 205 -16.11 26.91 29.90
N CYS A 206 -16.24 26.23 31.00
CA CYS A 206 -17.33 25.31 31.23
C CYS A 206 -17.90 25.69 32.60
N ILE A 207 -18.81 26.65 32.61
CA ILE A 207 -19.82 26.83 33.62
C ILE A 207 -21.15 26.60 32.95
#